data_6840fefee5aff539718af9876e512306
#
_entry.id   6840fefee5aff539718af9876e512306
#
_cell.length_a   1.000
_cell.length_b   1.000
_cell.length_c   1.000
_cell.angle_alpha   90.00
_cell.angle_beta   90.00
_cell.angle_gamma   90.00
#
_symmetry.space_group_name_H-M   'P 1'
#
loop_
_entity.id
_entity.type
_entity.pdbx_description
1 polymer ?
#
loop_
_entity_poly.entity_id
_entity_poly.type
_entity_poly.pdbx_seq_one_letter_code
_entity_poly.pdbx_strand_id
1 'polypeptide(L)'
;MLSKRGAPKVDPARWLGIQCGDIDFQLWIGASSTAEAAEIARERCGVESRSEIARSPSALALFHLHIYDPYNEHLRRLSLHEKESFHEHR
;
A
#
# COMPACT_ATOMS: atom_id res chain seq x y z
N MET A 1 25.86 -7.07 7.06
CA MET A 1 25.51 -6.88 6.75
C MET A 1 25.02 -6.59 5.94
N LEU A 2 24.87 -6.60 5.60
CA LEU A 2 24.37 -6.33 4.61
C LEU A 2 23.10 -6.51 4.46
N SER A 3 22.60 -7.26 4.90
CA SER A 3 21.34 -7.60 4.69
C SER A 3 20.40 -6.53 4.86
N LYS A 4 20.49 -5.81 5.83
CA LYS A 4 19.56 -4.89 6.00
C LYS A 4 19.57 -3.94 4.96
N ARG A 5 20.58 -3.81 4.32
CA ARG A 5 20.51 -2.91 3.36
C ARG A 5 19.84 -3.38 2.21
N GLY A 6 19.57 -4.56 2.07
CA GLY A 6 18.86 -5.07 0.97
C GLY A 6 17.44 -4.59 0.90
N ALA A 7 16.88 -4.09 1.97
CA ALA A 7 15.50 -3.65 1.94
C ALA A 7 15.42 -2.15 1.89
N PRO A 8 15.24 -1.59 0.71
CA PRO A 8 15.18 -0.15 0.60
C PRO A 8 13.97 0.40 1.31
N LYS A 9 14.10 1.59 1.83
CA LYS A 9 13.00 2.20 2.49
C LYS A 9 11.97 2.66 1.52
N VAL A 10 10.72 2.48 1.86
CA VAL A 10 9.62 2.93 1.05
C VAL A 10 9.40 4.41 1.32
N ASP A 11 9.22 5.18 0.26
CA ASP A 11 8.83 6.57 0.38
C ASP A 11 7.31 6.59 0.35
N PRO A 12 6.63 6.82 1.49
CA PRO A 12 5.18 6.67 1.53
C PRO A 12 4.45 7.61 0.59
N ALA A 13 4.91 8.85 0.46
CA ALA A 13 4.23 9.80 -0.40
C ALA A 13 4.30 9.37 -1.85
N ARG A 14 5.46 8.91 -2.27
CA ARG A 14 5.63 8.48 -3.65
C ARG A 14 4.87 7.18 -3.91
N TRP A 15 4.97 6.25 -2.97
CA TRP A 15 4.27 4.98 -3.11
C TRP A 15 2.77 5.21 -3.22
N LEU A 16 2.22 6.04 -2.35
CA LEU A 16 0.79 6.33 -2.39
C LEU A 16 0.41 7.07 -3.66
N GLY A 17 1.28 7.96 -4.13
CA GLY A 17 1.00 8.66 -5.36
C GLY A 17 0.81 7.72 -6.54
N ILE A 18 1.63 6.67 -6.58
CA ILE A 18 1.54 5.69 -7.64
C ILE A 18 0.33 4.81 -7.44
N GLN A 19 0.12 4.30 -6.22
CA GLN A 19 -0.97 3.36 -5.97
C GLN A 19 -2.34 3.99 -6.10
N CYS A 20 -2.49 5.24 -5.69
CA CYS A 20 -3.80 5.87 -5.78
C CYS A 20 -4.28 5.99 -7.22
N GLY A 21 -3.37 5.95 -8.17
CA GLY A 21 -3.74 5.95 -9.57
C GLY A 21 -4.05 4.58 -10.12
N ASP A 22 -3.86 3.54 -9.30
CA ASP A 22 -4.05 2.17 -9.74
C ASP A 22 -5.47 1.71 -9.38
N ILE A 23 -6.19 1.20 -10.35
CA ILE A 23 -7.58 0.78 -10.12
C ILE A 23 -7.69 -0.31 -9.07
N ASP A 24 -6.76 -1.26 -9.05
CA ASP A 24 -6.81 -2.32 -8.08
C ASP A 24 -6.65 -1.79 -6.65
N PHE A 25 -5.76 -0.81 -6.47
CA PHE A 25 -5.60 -0.21 -5.17
C PHE A 25 -6.85 0.57 -4.79
N GLN A 26 -7.42 1.31 -5.74
CA GLN A 26 -8.64 2.06 -5.48
C GLN A 26 -9.76 1.15 -5.00
N LEU A 27 -9.93 0.02 -5.66
CA LEU A 27 -10.96 -0.93 -5.26
C LEU A 27 -10.68 -1.49 -3.87
N TRP A 28 -9.41 -1.80 -3.61
CA TRP A 28 -9.06 -2.37 -2.32
C TRP A 28 -9.32 -1.40 -1.17
N ILE A 29 -8.99 -0.13 -1.36
CA ILE A 29 -9.13 0.84 -0.29
C ILE A 29 -10.54 1.40 -0.18
N GLY A 30 -11.38 1.09 -1.16
CA GLY A 30 -12.78 1.54 -1.13
C GLY A 30 -13.03 2.86 -1.80
N ALA A 31 -12.21 3.20 -2.80
CA ALA A 31 -12.32 4.47 -3.49
C ALA A 31 -12.79 4.28 -4.92
N SER A 32 -13.39 5.30 -5.48
CA SER A 32 -13.83 5.25 -6.86
C SER A 32 -13.05 6.20 -7.75
N SER A 33 -12.01 6.83 -7.22
CA SER A 33 -11.17 7.72 -8.01
C SER A 33 -9.82 7.87 -7.34
N THR A 34 -8.85 8.41 -8.08
CA THR A 34 -7.54 8.69 -7.55
C THR A 34 -7.62 9.67 -6.37
N ALA A 35 -8.43 10.70 -6.54
CA ALA A 35 -8.55 11.71 -5.47
C ALA A 35 -9.15 11.12 -4.21
N GLU A 36 -10.15 10.27 -4.37
CA GLU A 36 -10.79 9.66 -3.21
C GLU A 36 -9.83 8.69 -2.53
N ALA A 37 -9.07 7.92 -3.29
CA ALA A 37 -8.10 7.01 -2.72
C ALA A 37 -7.07 7.78 -1.89
N ALA A 38 -6.61 8.91 -2.40
CA ALA A 38 -5.65 9.72 -1.66
C ALA A 38 -6.24 10.27 -0.38
N GLU A 39 -7.51 10.66 -0.43
CA GLU A 39 -8.17 11.20 0.75
C GLU A 39 -8.31 10.12 1.82
N ILE A 40 -8.76 8.93 1.43
CA ILE A 40 -8.91 7.84 2.39
C ILE A 40 -7.56 7.48 3.00
N ALA A 41 -6.51 7.45 2.17
CA ALA A 41 -5.19 7.11 2.66
C ALA A 41 -4.72 8.13 3.70
N ARG A 42 -4.95 9.41 3.44
CA ARG A 42 -4.55 10.44 4.39
C ARG A 42 -5.32 10.30 5.70
N GLU A 43 -6.60 9.98 5.61
CA GLU A 43 -7.40 9.80 6.82
C GLU A 43 -6.89 8.63 7.64
N ARG A 44 -6.54 7.55 7.00
CA ARG A 44 -6.07 6.37 7.72
C ARG A 44 -4.74 6.62 8.41
N CYS A 45 -3.94 7.52 7.85
CA CYS A 45 -2.65 7.84 8.44
C CYS A 45 -2.72 9.04 9.38
N GLY A 46 -3.87 9.70 9.45
CA GLY A 46 -4.03 10.82 10.35
C GLY A 46 -3.28 12.07 9.91
N VAL A 47 -3.11 12.26 8.61
CA VAL A 47 -2.38 13.43 8.10
C VAL A 47 -3.22 14.15 7.07
N GLU A 48 -2.82 15.37 6.76
CA GLU A 48 -3.50 16.14 5.74
C GLU A 48 -2.77 16.10 4.41
N SER A 49 -1.52 15.69 4.44
CA SER A 49 -0.72 15.62 3.23
C SER A 49 0.11 14.36 3.26
N ARG A 50 0.26 13.71 2.11
CA ARG A 50 1.04 12.50 2.05
C ARG A 50 2.48 12.70 2.48
N SER A 51 3.02 13.91 2.24
CA SER A 51 4.41 14.16 2.60
C SER A 51 4.61 14.17 4.11
N GLU A 52 3.55 14.32 4.89
CA GLU A 52 3.68 14.30 6.35
C GLU A 52 3.92 12.90 6.89
N ILE A 53 3.57 11.89 6.12
CA ILE A 53 3.68 10.51 6.62
C ILE A 53 5.11 10.18 6.98
N ALA A 54 6.04 10.52 6.11
CA ALA A 54 7.45 10.18 6.35
C ALA A 54 8.05 10.97 7.50
N ARG A 55 7.47 12.13 7.80
CA ARG A 55 8.02 12.97 8.85
C ARG A 55 7.45 12.71 10.23
N SER A 56 6.37 11.96 10.30
CA SER A 56 5.73 11.67 11.57
C SER A 56 5.84 10.19 11.87
N PRO A 57 6.54 9.81 12.94
CA PRO A 57 6.65 8.38 13.26
C PRO A 57 5.32 7.70 13.46
N SER A 58 4.35 8.38 14.07
CA SER A 58 3.05 7.75 14.27
C SER A 58 2.30 7.61 12.96
N ALA A 59 2.39 8.59 12.06
CA ALA A 59 1.73 8.47 10.77
C ALA A 59 2.36 7.38 9.95
N LEU A 60 3.69 7.24 10.03
CA LEU A 60 4.37 6.18 9.28
C LEU A 60 3.95 4.82 9.80
N ALA A 61 3.78 4.67 11.11
CA ALA A 61 3.33 3.41 11.67
C ALA A 61 1.92 3.09 11.19
N LEU A 62 1.04 4.09 11.14
CA LEU A 62 -0.32 3.87 10.65
C LEU A 62 -0.32 3.52 9.17
N PHE A 63 0.57 4.13 8.40
CA PHE A 63 0.70 3.82 6.98
C PHE A 63 1.04 2.34 6.80
N HIS A 64 2.03 1.85 7.53
CA HIS A 64 2.39 0.44 7.41
C HIS A 64 1.28 -0.47 7.91
N LEU A 65 0.68 -0.13 9.05
CA LEU A 65 -0.32 -0.99 9.65
C LEU A 65 -1.60 -1.07 8.84
N HIS A 66 -2.07 0.06 8.32
CA HIS A 66 -3.37 0.11 7.69
C HIS A 66 -3.36 0.08 6.17
N ILE A 67 -2.22 0.34 5.56
CA ILE A 67 -2.18 0.44 4.11
C ILE A 67 -1.11 -0.45 3.50
N TYR A 68 0.14 -0.21 3.85
CA TYR A 68 1.24 -0.86 3.15
C TYR A 68 1.26 -2.36 3.36
N ASP A 69 1.27 -2.79 4.61
CA ASP A 69 1.35 -4.21 4.91
C ASP A 69 0.11 -4.97 4.47
N PRO A 70 -1.11 -4.50 4.77
CA PRO A 70 -2.28 -5.25 4.36
C PRO A 70 -2.47 -5.27 2.85
N TYR A 71 -2.09 -4.20 2.15
CA TYR A 71 -2.23 -4.21 0.70
C TYR A 71 -1.23 -5.18 0.07
N ASN A 72 0.00 -5.19 0.56
CA ASN A 72 0.98 -6.13 0.05
C ASN A 72 0.58 -7.57 0.34
N GLU A 73 -0.04 -7.80 1.48
CA GLU A 73 -0.56 -9.12 1.79
C GLU A 73 -1.68 -9.50 0.82
N HIS A 74 -2.54 -8.53 0.49
CA HIS A 74 -3.60 -8.76 -0.47
C HIS A 74 -3.03 -9.15 -1.82
N LEU A 75 -2.00 -8.44 -2.28
CA LEU A 75 -1.38 -8.75 -3.56
C LEU A 75 -0.72 -10.14 -3.54
N ARG A 76 -0.12 -10.49 -2.43
CA ARG A 76 0.51 -11.78 -2.32
C ARG A 76 -0.51 -12.89 -2.37
N ARG A 77 -1.66 -12.70 -1.74
CA ARG A 77 -2.71 -13.69 -1.77
C ARG A 77 -3.27 -13.88 -3.16
N LEU A 78 -3.41 -12.79 -3.91
CA LEU A 78 -3.88 -12.90 -5.27
C LEU A 78 -2.91 -13.70 -6.12
N SER A 79 -1.63 -13.45 -5.93
CA SER A 79 -0.62 -14.17 -6.68
C SER A 79 -0.62 -15.66 -6.37
N LEU A 80 -0.75 -16.00 -5.08
CA LEU A 80 -0.81 -17.40 -4.69
C LEU A 80 -2.05 -18.07 -5.22
N HIS A 81 -3.16 -17.37 -5.19
CA HIS A 81 -4.40 -17.93 -5.68
C HIS A 81 -4.32 -18.22 -7.16
N GLU A 82 -3.69 -17.34 -7.90
CA GLU A 82 -3.51 -17.55 -9.31
C GLU A 82 -2.64 -18.77 -9.57
N LYS A 83 -1.61 -18.96 -8.80
CA LYS A 83 -0.78 -20.10 -8.95
C LYS A 83 -1.50 -21.38 -8.67
N GLU A 84 -2.31 -21.40 -7.65
CA GLU A 84 -3.08 -22.57 -7.33
C GLU A 84 -4.04 -22.90 -8.42
N SER A 85 -4.70 -21.92 -8.95
CA SER A 85 -5.61 -22.13 -10.02
C SER A 85 -4.94 -22.74 -11.20
N PHE A 86 -3.77 -22.22 -11.53
CA PHE A 86 -3.02 -22.71 -12.65
C PHE A 86 -2.65 -24.15 -12.43
N HIS A 87 -2.25 -24.51 -11.23
CA HIS A 87 -1.92 -25.84 -10.90
C HIS A 87 -3.07 -26.80 -11.09
N GLU A 88 -4.23 -26.40 -10.74
CA GLU A 88 -5.36 -27.25 -10.84
C GLU A 88 -5.71 -27.64 -12.23
N HIS A 89 -5.25 -26.93 -13.18
CA HIS A 89 -5.53 -27.28 -14.50
C HIS A 89 -4.77 -28.47 -14.99
N ARG A 90 -3.88 -28.95 -14.25
CA ARG A 90 -3.14 -30.04 -14.67
C ARG A 90 -3.78 -31.25 -14.40
#